data_e5080bdade35d898098adc78c29e689a
#
_entry.id   e5080bdade35d898098adc78c29e689a
#
_cell.length_a   1.000
_cell.length_b   1.000
_cell.length_c   1.000
_cell.angle_alpha   90.00
_cell.angle_beta   90.00
_cell.angle_gamma   90.00
#
_symmetry.space_group_name_H-M   'P 1'
#
loop_
_entity.id
_entity.type
_entity.pdbx_description
1 polymer ?
#
loop_
_entity_poly.entity_id
_entity_poly.type
_entity_poly.pdbx_seq_one_letter_code
_entity_poly.pdbx_strand_id
1 'polypeptide(L)'
;EHEIEILFMDKAGNPIGRVWSPKYGSISTIRKGQLNFTYTKDALNWIKDIISRKIENQQALLLMMNTQDPEIDNIRNKSIARLEDYQTKISRLDGEIVADIAPQLRGWEGVSSKIYFETLNYFIPEEFRFVSRSQHPAMDIVNALLNYGYGLLYGKIEGSLIKAGIDPYVGVFH
;
A
#
# COMPACT_ATOMS: atom_id res chain seq x y z
N GLU A 1 -7.86 37.94 6.50
CA GLU A 1 -6.51 37.35 6.38
C GLU A 1 -6.73 35.87 5.99
N HIS A 2 -6.22 35.47 4.81
CA HIS A 2 -6.27 34.10 4.36
C HIS A 2 -5.01 33.38 4.83
N GLU A 3 -5.17 32.25 5.51
CA GLU A 3 -4.06 31.40 5.90
C GLU A 3 -3.63 30.59 4.67
N ILE A 4 -2.48 30.96 4.10
CA ILE A 4 -1.94 30.30 2.92
C ILE A 4 -0.77 29.44 3.35
N GLU A 5 -0.85 28.13 3.10
CA GLU A 5 0.28 27.21 3.18
C GLU A 5 0.99 27.14 1.83
N ILE A 6 2.32 27.08 1.86
CA ILE A 6 3.13 26.95 0.66
C ILE A 6 3.76 25.56 0.66
N LEU A 7 3.41 24.75 -0.33
CA LEU A 7 4.05 23.47 -0.60
C LEU A 7 4.95 23.62 -1.83
N PHE A 8 6.24 23.41 -1.65
CA PHE A 8 7.20 23.36 -2.76
C PHE A 8 7.19 21.97 -3.35
N MET A 9 7.07 21.90 -4.68
CA MET A 9 7.04 20.65 -5.42
C MET A 9 8.05 20.68 -6.57
N ASP A 10 8.65 19.55 -6.90
CA ASP A 10 9.45 19.41 -8.11
C ASP A 10 8.56 19.37 -9.37
N LYS A 11 9.21 19.33 -10.56
CA LYS A 11 8.50 19.27 -11.85
C LYS A 11 7.67 18.00 -12.04
N ALA A 12 7.97 16.94 -11.29
CA ALA A 12 7.24 15.67 -11.30
C ALA A 12 6.07 15.65 -10.29
N GLY A 13 5.92 16.72 -9.48
CA GLY A 13 4.87 16.85 -8.48
C GLY A 13 5.22 16.24 -7.12
N ASN A 14 6.50 15.94 -6.88
CA ASN A 14 6.94 15.47 -5.58
C ASN A 14 7.14 16.62 -4.61
N PRO A 15 6.72 16.51 -3.35
CA PRO A 15 6.96 17.53 -2.34
C PRO A 15 8.45 17.66 -2.02
N ILE A 16 9.00 18.87 -2.12
CA ILE A 16 10.39 19.20 -1.80
C ILE A 16 10.48 19.86 -0.41
N GLY A 17 9.47 20.64 -0.04
CA GLY A 17 9.45 21.37 1.21
C GLY A 17 8.13 22.07 1.46
N ARG A 18 7.93 22.53 2.69
CA ARG A 18 6.71 23.20 3.12
C ARG A 18 7.03 24.39 4.04
N VAL A 19 6.30 25.48 3.84
CA VAL A 19 6.27 26.61 4.78
C VAL A 19 4.93 26.56 5.52
N TRP A 20 5.00 26.48 6.84
CA TRP A 20 3.85 26.48 7.74
C TRP A 20 3.53 27.89 8.19
N SER A 21 2.25 28.19 8.33
CA SER A 21 1.83 29.41 8.99
C SER A 21 2.18 29.38 10.49
N PRO A 22 2.78 30.42 11.07
CA PRO A 22 3.07 30.47 12.51
C PRO A 22 1.82 30.48 13.39
N LYS A 23 0.63 30.70 12.82
CA LYS A 23 -0.65 30.69 13.52
C LYS A 23 -1.21 29.28 13.76
N TYR A 24 -0.65 28.24 13.13
CA TYR A 24 -1.08 26.85 13.32
C TYR A 24 -0.53 26.25 14.62
N GLY A 25 -1.12 26.60 15.75
CA GLY A 25 -0.91 25.87 17.01
C GLY A 25 -1.40 24.41 16.98
N SER A 26 -2.07 23.98 15.89
CA SER A 26 -2.65 22.64 15.74
C SER A 26 -1.68 21.56 15.23
N ILE A 27 -0.52 21.90 14.65
CA ILE A 27 0.42 20.91 14.09
C ILE A 27 0.92 19.94 15.15
N SER A 28 1.31 20.44 16.31
CA SER A 28 1.74 19.61 17.44
C SER A 28 0.59 18.73 17.95
N THR A 29 -0.62 19.26 17.94
CA THR A 29 -1.85 18.54 18.34
C THR A 29 -2.18 17.44 17.33
N ILE A 30 -2.08 17.71 16.02
CA ILE A 30 -2.29 16.73 14.94
C ILE A 30 -1.27 15.60 15.05
N ARG A 31 0.02 15.91 15.16
CA ARG A 31 1.09 14.92 15.33
C ARG A 31 0.91 14.06 16.59
N LYS A 32 0.55 14.70 17.71
CA LYS A 32 0.22 13.99 18.93
C LYS A 32 -1.00 13.09 18.73
N GLY A 33 -2.03 13.58 18.02
CA GLY A 33 -3.19 12.79 17.65
C GLY A 33 -2.82 11.57 16.79
N GLN A 34 -1.95 11.73 15.76
CA GLN A 34 -1.46 10.63 14.94
C GLN A 34 -0.74 9.57 15.79
N LEU A 35 0.18 9.99 16.67
CA LEU A 35 0.89 9.08 17.57
C LEU A 35 -0.08 8.35 18.50
N ASN A 36 -1.00 9.07 19.14
CA ASN A 36 -1.99 8.45 20.02
C ASN A 36 -2.89 7.46 19.28
N PHE A 37 -3.27 7.76 18.03
CA PHE A 37 -4.07 6.87 17.20
C PHE A 37 -3.42 5.51 16.99
N THR A 38 -2.09 5.43 16.86
CA THR A 38 -1.37 4.16 16.67
C THR A 38 -1.58 3.15 17.81
N TYR A 39 -1.97 3.62 19.00
CA TYR A 39 -2.23 2.81 20.17
C TYR A 39 -3.71 2.53 20.42
N THR A 40 -4.54 2.70 19.40
CA THR A 40 -5.99 2.49 19.54
C THR A 40 -6.46 1.23 18.79
N LYS A 41 -7.59 0.69 19.24
CA LYS A 41 -8.31 -0.38 18.54
C LYS A 41 -8.79 0.06 17.15
N ASP A 42 -9.11 1.36 17.02
CA ASP A 42 -9.52 1.92 15.71
C ASP A 42 -8.39 1.87 14.69
N ALA A 43 -7.15 2.14 15.10
CA ALA A 43 -5.99 1.99 14.23
C ALA A 43 -5.79 0.53 13.79
N LEU A 44 -5.98 -0.41 14.72
CA LEU A 44 -5.92 -1.84 14.42
C LEU A 44 -6.99 -2.25 13.39
N ASN A 45 -8.22 -1.83 13.57
CA ASN A 45 -9.32 -2.11 12.64
C ASN A 45 -9.07 -1.44 11.29
N TRP A 46 -8.60 -0.20 11.29
CA TRP A 46 -8.29 0.57 10.08
C TRP A 46 -7.19 -0.10 9.24
N ILE A 47 -6.09 -0.56 9.86
CA ILE A 47 -5.02 -1.21 9.10
C ILE A 47 -5.44 -2.57 8.56
N LYS A 48 -6.25 -3.34 9.30
CA LYS A 48 -6.86 -4.59 8.80
C LYS A 48 -7.70 -4.33 7.57
N ASP A 49 -8.53 -3.29 7.59
CA ASP A 49 -9.37 -2.89 6.44
C ASP A 49 -8.51 -2.50 5.23
N ILE A 50 -7.48 -1.68 5.40
CA ILE A 50 -6.57 -1.28 4.32
C ILE A 50 -5.89 -2.49 3.67
N ILE A 51 -5.33 -3.41 4.47
CA ILE A 51 -4.66 -4.60 3.93
C ILE A 51 -5.68 -5.54 3.25
N SER A 52 -6.87 -5.69 3.83
CA SER A 52 -7.94 -6.49 3.20
C SER A 52 -8.35 -5.92 1.86
N ARG A 53 -8.56 -4.60 1.75
CA ARG A 53 -8.87 -3.92 0.49
C ARG A 53 -7.75 -4.01 -0.54
N LYS A 54 -6.50 -3.98 -0.10
CA LYS A 54 -5.36 -4.22 -0.99
C LYS A 54 -5.46 -5.60 -1.63
N ILE A 55 -5.72 -6.65 -0.84
CA ILE A 55 -5.86 -8.03 -1.33
C ILE A 55 -7.09 -8.15 -2.24
N GLU A 56 -8.21 -7.53 -1.88
CA GLU A 56 -9.42 -7.49 -2.70
C GLU A 56 -9.16 -6.87 -4.09
N ASN A 57 -8.45 -5.75 -4.14
CA ASN A 57 -8.06 -5.12 -5.40
C ASN A 57 -7.13 -6.01 -6.24
N GLN A 58 -6.23 -6.75 -5.59
CA GLN A 58 -5.37 -7.73 -6.27
C GLN A 58 -6.20 -8.88 -6.87
N GLN A 59 -7.17 -9.41 -6.12
CA GLN A 59 -8.11 -10.43 -6.62
C GLN A 59 -8.94 -9.90 -7.79
N ALA A 60 -9.48 -8.68 -7.66
CA ALA A 60 -10.28 -8.06 -8.72
C ALA A 60 -9.48 -7.92 -10.02
N LEU A 61 -8.21 -7.52 -9.94
CA LEU A 61 -7.35 -7.43 -11.13
C LEU A 61 -7.11 -8.81 -11.74
N LEU A 62 -6.81 -9.85 -10.94
CA LEU A 62 -6.63 -11.20 -11.46
C LEU A 62 -7.91 -11.75 -12.11
N LEU A 63 -9.09 -11.43 -11.57
CA LEU A 63 -10.38 -11.82 -12.15
C LEU A 63 -10.65 -11.14 -13.51
N MET A 64 -10.16 -9.92 -13.70
CA MET A 64 -10.28 -9.20 -14.97
C MET A 64 -9.35 -9.75 -16.07
N MET A 65 -8.32 -10.50 -15.72
CA MET A 65 -7.38 -11.08 -16.67
C MET A 65 -7.97 -12.31 -17.34
N ASN A 66 -8.17 -12.22 -18.65
CA ASN A 66 -8.69 -13.30 -19.46
C ASN A 66 -7.55 -14.13 -20.09
N THR A 67 -7.75 -15.44 -20.16
CA THR A 67 -6.85 -16.37 -20.85
C THR A 67 -7.69 -17.47 -21.53
N GLN A 68 -7.15 -18.01 -22.64
CA GLN A 68 -7.69 -19.19 -23.32
C GLN A 68 -7.00 -20.47 -22.84
N ASP A 69 -5.95 -20.35 -22.02
CA ASP A 69 -5.19 -21.47 -21.50
C ASP A 69 -5.86 -21.99 -20.20
N PRO A 70 -6.38 -23.23 -20.21
CA PRO A 70 -7.04 -23.79 -19.02
C PRO A 70 -6.11 -23.98 -17.83
N GLU A 71 -4.80 -24.15 -18.06
CA GLU A 71 -3.82 -24.31 -17.00
C GLU A 71 -3.60 -22.97 -16.28
N ILE A 72 -3.43 -21.88 -17.02
CA ILE A 72 -3.30 -20.53 -16.47
C ILE A 72 -4.60 -20.13 -15.73
N ASP A 73 -5.75 -20.47 -16.31
CA ASP A 73 -7.06 -20.23 -15.65
C ASP A 73 -7.17 -20.95 -14.29
N ASN A 74 -6.74 -22.22 -14.23
CA ASN A 74 -6.72 -22.99 -12.99
C ASN A 74 -5.74 -22.40 -11.95
N ILE A 75 -4.54 -21.95 -12.38
CA ILE A 75 -3.56 -21.27 -11.51
C ILE A 75 -4.18 -19.99 -10.96
N ARG A 76 -4.80 -19.16 -11.79
CA ARG A 76 -5.48 -17.93 -11.38
C ARG A 76 -6.55 -18.20 -10.31
N ASN A 77 -7.44 -19.17 -10.57
CA ASN A 77 -8.54 -19.48 -9.66
C ASN A 77 -8.04 -20.01 -8.31
N LYS A 78 -7.00 -20.87 -8.30
CA LYS A 78 -6.34 -21.30 -7.06
C LYS A 78 -5.70 -20.15 -6.30
N SER A 79 -5.09 -19.21 -7.00
CA SER A 79 -4.46 -18.04 -6.40
C SER A 79 -5.50 -17.12 -5.76
N ILE A 80 -6.62 -16.88 -6.44
CA ILE A 80 -7.74 -16.11 -5.90
C ILE A 80 -8.28 -16.74 -4.61
N ALA A 81 -8.52 -18.04 -4.60
CA ALA A 81 -8.98 -18.75 -3.40
C ALA A 81 -7.99 -18.65 -2.23
N ARG A 82 -6.67 -18.71 -2.51
CA ARG A 82 -5.63 -18.51 -1.49
C ARG A 82 -5.61 -17.07 -0.95
N LEU A 83 -5.80 -16.06 -1.80
CA LEU A 83 -5.91 -14.68 -1.39
C LEU A 83 -7.13 -14.44 -0.50
N GLU A 84 -8.28 -15.07 -0.82
CA GLU A 84 -9.49 -15.03 -0.01
C GLU A 84 -9.29 -15.67 1.38
N ASP A 85 -8.53 -16.78 1.47
CA ASP A 85 -8.16 -17.39 2.75
C ASP A 85 -7.32 -16.42 3.61
N TYR A 86 -6.36 -15.71 3.02
CA TYR A 86 -5.59 -14.68 3.75
C TYR A 86 -6.44 -13.49 4.18
N GLN A 87 -7.38 -13.06 3.36
CA GLN A 87 -8.35 -12.01 3.73
C GLN A 87 -9.17 -12.45 4.95
N THR A 88 -9.65 -13.70 4.94
CA THR A 88 -10.39 -14.28 6.05
C THR A 88 -9.53 -14.39 7.32
N LYS A 89 -8.26 -14.78 7.19
CA LYS A 89 -7.31 -14.80 8.31
C LYS A 89 -7.08 -13.40 8.90
N ILE A 90 -6.89 -12.40 8.04
CA ILE A 90 -6.70 -11.00 8.46
C ILE A 90 -7.95 -10.48 9.20
N SER A 91 -9.15 -10.78 8.70
CA SER A 91 -10.39 -10.35 9.36
C SER A 91 -10.53 -10.92 10.79
N ARG A 92 -10.00 -12.13 11.03
CA ARG A 92 -10.05 -12.83 12.32
C ARG A 92 -8.91 -12.45 13.28
N LEU A 93 -7.91 -11.68 12.82
CA LEU A 93 -6.88 -11.19 13.73
C LEU A 93 -7.50 -10.33 14.83
N ASP A 94 -7.09 -10.57 16.04
CA ASP A 94 -7.51 -9.80 17.21
C ASP A 94 -6.31 -9.36 18.04
N GLY A 95 -6.44 -8.24 18.71
CA GLY A 95 -5.44 -7.57 19.54
C GLY A 95 -6.01 -6.24 20.07
N GLU A 96 -5.32 -5.59 20.95
CA GLU A 96 -5.71 -4.28 21.46
C GLU A 96 -5.12 -3.14 20.63
N ILE A 97 -3.89 -3.33 20.13
CA ILE A 97 -3.16 -2.35 19.33
C ILE A 97 -2.55 -3.02 18.10
N VAL A 98 -2.12 -2.22 17.14
CA VAL A 98 -1.50 -2.71 15.89
C VAL A 98 -0.27 -3.57 16.15
N ALA A 99 0.53 -3.24 17.16
CA ALA A 99 1.75 -3.98 17.50
C ALA A 99 1.49 -5.46 17.82
N ASP A 100 0.32 -5.79 18.38
CA ASP A 100 -0.05 -7.16 18.75
C ASP A 100 -0.18 -8.08 17.54
N ILE A 101 -0.66 -7.53 16.42
CA ILE A 101 -0.93 -8.29 15.19
C ILE A 101 0.10 -8.04 14.07
N ALA A 102 0.95 -7.03 14.21
CA ALA A 102 1.82 -6.56 13.14
C ALA A 102 2.73 -7.66 12.53
N PRO A 103 3.35 -8.58 13.30
CA PRO A 103 4.17 -9.64 12.72
C PRO A 103 3.38 -10.58 11.80
N GLN A 104 2.19 -11.00 12.23
CA GLN A 104 1.32 -11.89 11.44
C GLN A 104 0.76 -11.17 10.24
N LEU A 105 0.30 -9.92 10.41
CA LEU A 105 -0.26 -9.10 9.34
C LEU A 105 0.79 -8.85 8.24
N ARG A 106 2.05 -8.52 8.60
CA ARG A 106 3.16 -8.39 7.63
C ARG A 106 3.43 -9.69 6.89
N GLY A 107 3.47 -10.82 7.61
CA GLY A 107 3.70 -12.12 7.00
C GLY A 107 2.62 -12.46 5.97
N TRP A 108 1.36 -12.28 6.32
CA TRP A 108 0.23 -12.59 5.41
C TRP A 108 0.10 -11.61 4.24
N GLU A 109 0.35 -10.33 4.48
CA GLU A 109 0.42 -9.32 3.42
C GLU A 109 1.54 -9.64 2.41
N GLY A 110 2.74 -10.01 2.91
CA GLY A 110 3.86 -10.39 2.08
C GLY A 110 3.60 -11.63 1.25
N VAL A 111 3.00 -12.68 1.84
CA VAL A 111 2.63 -13.90 1.11
C VAL A 111 1.53 -13.62 0.08
N SER A 112 0.52 -12.81 0.43
CA SER A 112 -0.54 -12.41 -0.50
C SER A 112 0.04 -11.65 -1.70
N SER A 113 0.93 -10.70 -1.45
CA SER A 113 1.63 -9.96 -2.51
C SER A 113 2.46 -10.87 -3.39
N LYS A 114 3.14 -11.88 -2.83
CA LYS A 114 3.90 -12.87 -3.58
C LYS A 114 2.99 -13.69 -4.50
N ILE A 115 1.88 -14.24 -3.96
CA ILE A 115 0.89 -15.00 -4.74
C ILE A 115 0.37 -14.15 -5.91
N TYR A 116 0.01 -12.91 -5.66
CA TYR A 116 -0.48 -11.98 -6.67
C TYR A 116 0.53 -11.77 -7.80
N PHE A 117 1.79 -11.42 -7.48
CA PHE A 117 2.80 -11.15 -8.50
C PHE A 117 3.23 -12.40 -9.26
N GLU A 118 3.32 -13.57 -8.61
CA GLU A 118 3.58 -14.84 -9.27
C GLU A 118 2.47 -15.18 -10.26
N THR A 119 1.20 -14.98 -9.87
CA THR A 119 0.06 -15.24 -10.75
C THR A 119 0.00 -14.26 -11.91
N LEU A 120 0.21 -12.96 -11.63
CA LEU A 120 0.27 -11.90 -12.65
C LEU A 120 1.29 -12.23 -13.74
N ASN A 121 2.42 -12.82 -13.37
CA ASN A 121 3.51 -13.15 -14.27
C ASN A 121 3.11 -14.14 -15.39
N TYR A 122 2.11 -15.00 -15.17
CA TYR A 122 1.56 -15.89 -16.20
C TYR A 122 0.81 -15.17 -17.31
N PHE A 123 0.32 -13.95 -17.05
CA PHE A 123 -0.39 -13.11 -18.02
C PHE A 123 0.52 -12.11 -18.75
N ILE A 124 1.80 -12.08 -18.40
CA ILE A 124 2.80 -11.25 -19.04
C ILE A 124 3.45 -12.05 -20.17
N PRO A 125 3.68 -11.44 -21.38
CA PRO A 125 4.43 -12.09 -22.46
C PRO A 125 5.76 -12.65 -21.95
N GLU A 126 6.17 -13.79 -22.47
CA GLU A 126 7.31 -14.57 -21.94
C GLU A 126 8.60 -13.75 -21.88
N GLU A 127 8.85 -12.92 -22.88
CA GLU A 127 10.01 -12.03 -22.96
C GLU A 127 10.07 -10.95 -21.88
N PHE A 128 8.95 -10.66 -21.21
CA PHE A 128 8.86 -9.64 -20.14
C PHE A 128 8.64 -10.24 -18.76
N ARG A 129 8.57 -11.57 -18.64
CA ARG A 129 8.39 -12.22 -17.33
C ARG A 129 9.54 -11.91 -16.39
N PHE A 130 9.21 -11.76 -15.11
CA PHE A 130 10.17 -11.46 -14.05
C PHE A 130 10.24 -12.61 -13.04
N VAL A 131 11.39 -12.80 -12.41
CA VAL A 131 11.60 -13.87 -11.42
C VAL A 131 10.95 -13.53 -10.08
N SER A 132 11.10 -12.28 -9.65
CA SER A 132 10.55 -11.80 -8.38
C SER A 132 10.45 -10.28 -8.39
N ARG A 133 9.67 -9.73 -7.45
CA ARG A 133 9.59 -8.28 -7.24
C ARG A 133 10.93 -7.73 -6.79
N SER A 134 11.51 -6.78 -7.56
CA SER A 134 12.76 -6.09 -7.25
C SER A 134 12.57 -4.56 -7.30
N GLN A 135 13.22 -3.84 -6.37
CA GLN A 135 13.04 -2.39 -6.23
C GLN A 135 14.31 -1.59 -6.55
N HIS A 136 15.39 -1.85 -5.87
CA HIS A 136 16.64 -1.10 -6.00
C HIS A 136 17.85 -2.04 -6.08
N PRO A 137 18.36 -2.33 -7.30
CA PRO A 137 17.86 -1.91 -8.60
C PRO A 137 16.64 -2.75 -9.07
N ALA A 138 15.87 -2.20 -10.04
CA ALA A 138 14.93 -3.01 -10.81
C ALA A 138 15.72 -3.95 -11.72
N MET A 139 15.43 -5.25 -11.66
CA MET A 139 16.19 -6.27 -12.40
C MET A 139 15.62 -6.57 -13.79
N ASP A 140 14.44 -6.04 -14.11
CA ASP A 140 13.73 -6.24 -15.37
C ASP A 140 12.79 -5.05 -15.65
N ILE A 141 12.25 -5.02 -16.87
CA ILE A 141 11.45 -3.90 -17.36
C ILE A 141 10.11 -3.77 -16.58
N VAL A 142 9.49 -4.88 -16.20
CA VAL A 142 8.22 -4.86 -15.42
C VAL A 142 8.44 -4.28 -14.04
N ASN A 143 9.53 -4.70 -13.37
CA ASN A 143 9.91 -4.13 -12.09
C ASN A 143 10.26 -2.63 -12.21
N ALA A 144 10.90 -2.20 -13.29
CA ALA A 144 11.17 -0.79 -13.54
C ALA A 144 9.87 0.02 -13.69
N LEU A 145 8.90 -0.47 -14.46
CA LEU A 145 7.59 0.15 -14.64
C LEU A 145 6.80 0.19 -13.31
N LEU A 146 6.82 -0.91 -12.56
CA LEU A 146 6.18 -0.96 -11.23
C LEU A 146 6.82 0.05 -10.28
N ASN A 147 8.14 0.14 -10.23
CA ASN A 147 8.85 1.11 -9.37
C ASN A 147 8.49 2.54 -9.75
N TYR A 148 8.43 2.85 -11.05
CA TYR A 148 8.01 4.15 -11.54
C TYR A 148 6.56 4.48 -11.12
N GLY A 149 5.63 3.55 -11.35
CA GLY A 149 4.22 3.73 -10.97
C GLY A 149 4.04 3.90 -9.46
N TYR A 150 4.72 3.09 -8.64
CA TYR A 150 4.71 3.24 -7.19
C TYR A 150 5.32 4.57 -6.74
N GLY A 151 6.40 5.04 -7.38
CA GLY A 151 6.99 6.35 -7.08
C GLY A 151 6.00 7.50 -7.31
N LEU A 152 5.29 7.48 -8.45
CA LEU A 152 4.26 8.47 -8.74
C LEU A 152 3.11 8.43 -7.73
N LEU A 153 2.64 7.22 -7.38
CA LEU A 153 1.56 7.05 -6.41
C LEU A 153 1.98 7.52 -5.02
N TYR A 154 3.19 7.16 -4.59
CA TYR A 154 3.77 7.59 -3.31
C TYR A 154 3.78 9.11 -3.21
N GLY A 155 4.33 9.80 -4.21
CA GLY A 155 4.38 11.27 -4.21
C GLY A 155 2.99 11.93 -4.15
N LYS A 156 1.99 11.36 -4.82
CA LYS A 156 0.61 11.84 -4.76
C LYS A 156 -0.02 11.65 -3.38
N ILE A 157 0.17 10.48 -2.76
CA ILE A 157 -0.35 10.19 -1.42
C ILE A 157 0.33 11.08 -0.39
N GLU A 158 1.67 11.19 -0.41
CA GLU A 158 2.44 12.05 0.47
C GLU A 158 1.97 13.50 0.37
N GLY A 159 1.85 14.03 -0.87
CA GLY A 159 1.34 15.38 -1.09
C GLY A 159 -0.08 15.58 -0.55
N SER A 160 -0.95 14.57 -0.63
CA SER A 160 -2.31 14.63 -0.10
C SER A 160 -2.33 14.64 1.43
N LEU A 161 -1.50 13.83 2.06
CA LEU A 161 -1.35 13.80 3.53
C LEU A 161 -0.84 15.15 4.04
N ILE A 162 0.19 15.71 3.39
CA ILE A 162 0.73 17.02 3.73
C ILE A 162 -0.35 18.10 3.60
N LYS A 163 -1.12 18.11 2.51
CA LYS A 163 -2.25 19.05 2.32
C LYS A 163 -3.32 18.93 3.40
N ALA A 164 -3.55 17.72 3.90
CA ALA A 164 -4.47 17.48 5.02
C ALA A 164 -3.88 17.85 6.40
N GLY A 165 -2.63 18.33 6.47
CA GLY A 165 -1.95 18.64 7.73
C GLY A 165 -1.38 17.43 8.46
N ILE A 166 -1.42 16.25 7.84
CA ILE A 166 -0.94 14.97 8.40
C ILE A 166 0.56 14.82 8.12
N ASP A 167 1.31 14.35 9.09
CA ASP A 167 2.71 14.03 8.94
C ASP A 167 2.86 12.65 8.26
N PRO A 168 3.39 12.56 7.03
CA PRO A 168 3.50 11.29 6.31
C PRO A 168 4.52 10.32 6.92
N TYR A 169 5.38 10.80 7.83
CA TYR A 169 6.38 9.98 8.51
C TYR A 169 5.87 9.35 9.81
N VAL A 170 4.66 9.71 10.25
CA VAL A 170 3.98 9.08 11.40
C VAL A 170 3.01 8.05 10.87
N GLY A 171 3.47 6.81 10.74
CA GLY A 171 2.69 5.68 10.25
C GLY A 171 2.11 4.82 11.39
N VAL A 172 1.05 4.10 11.06
CA VAL A 172 0.37 3.15 11.97
C VAL A 172 0.98 1.74 11.86
N PHE A 173 1.54 1.43 10.70
CA PHE A 173 2.07 0.10 10.37
C PHE A 173 3.32 0.23 9.50
N HIS A 174 4.43 -0.38 9.93
CA HIS A 174 5.75 -0.36 9.28
C HIS A 174 6.29 -1.78 9.06
#